data_e4a2c272ba69b14d1effe005d25e485a
#
_entry.id   e4a2c272ba69b14d1effe005d25e485a
#
_cell.length_a   1.000
_cell.length_b   1.000
_cell.length_c   1.000
_cell.angle_alpha   90.00
_cell.angle_beta   90.00
_cell.angle_gamma   90.00
#
_symmetry.space_group_name_H-M   'P 1'
#
loop_
_entity.id
_entity.type
_entity.pdbx_description
1 polymer ?
#
loop_
_entity_poly.entity_id
_entity_poly.type
_entity_poly.pdbx_seq_one_letter_code
_entity_poly.pdbx_strand_id
1 'polypeptide(L)'
;MSHRILHRTRLFLGAALLPLLLASPMASAELVVIVSARSQAQGLTGDQVAAIFLGQAGRFPDGLEVVALDQRVGSQERNLFYRQLTGKTPALLKAHWWKMVFTGRGQPPREASDSASVRRMVAENPLMIGYIDRAALDASVRPVLVLR
;
A
#
# COMPACT_ATOMS: atom_id res chain seq x y z
N MET A 1 -52.47 10.55 69.97
CA MET A 1 -52.77 10.15 68.58
C MET A 1 -51.57 10.56 67.74
N SER A 2 -50.73 9.57 67.45
CA SER A 2 -49.46 9.83 66.82
C SER A 2 -49.41 9.13 65.48
N HIS A 3 -49.39 9.90 64.39
CA HIS A 3 -49.19 9.34 63.08
C HIS A 3 -47.67 9.41 62.72
N ARG A 4 -47.05 8.25 62.65
CA ARG A 4 -45.67 8.10 62.14
C ARG A 4 -45.71 7.98 60.63
N ILE A 5 -45.15 8.94 59.90
CA ILE A 5 -44.96 8.89 58.46
C ILE A 5 -43.63 8.21 58.22
N LEU A 6 -43.66 7.04 57.56
CA LEU A 6 -42.52 6.29 57.12
C LEU A 6 -42.05 6.86 55.76
N HIS A 7 -40.91 7.51 55.76
CA HIS A 7 -40.22 7.89 54.52
C HIS A 7 -39.51 6.68 53.95
N ARG A 8 -40.01 6.17 52.83
CA ARG A 8 -39.32 5.16 52.02
C ARG A 8 -38.29 5.84 51.13
N THR A 9 -37.01 5.74 51.51
CA THR A 9 -35.86 6.13 50.69
C THR A 9 -35.70 5.14 49.54
N ARG A 10 -35.97 5.55 48.31
CA ARG A 10 -35.68 4.76 47.12
C ARG A 10 -34.24 5.03 46.72
N LEU A 11 -33.40 4.02 46.89
CA LEU A 11 -32.05 3.99 46.35
C LEU A 11 -32.15 3.78 44.83
N PHE A 12 -31.82 4.81 44.04
CA PHE A 12 -31.61 4.66 42.61
C PHE A 12 -30.18 4.16 42.38
N LEU A 13 -30.07 2.87 42.04
CA LEU A 13 -28.81 2.29 41.56
C LEU A 13 -28.65 2.70 40.09
N GLY A 14 -27.89 3.79 39.84
CA GLY A 14 -27.54 4.19 38.51
C GLY A 14 -26.46 3.25 37.94
N ALA A 15 -26.85 2.34 37.05
CA ALA A 15 -25.89 1.56 36.28
C ALA A 15 -25.22 2.47 35.23
N ALA A 16 -24.00 2.87 35.51
CA ALA A 16 -23.16 3.55 34.53
C ALA A 16 -22.74 2.56 33.45
N LEU A 17 -23.37 2.60 32.28
CA LEU A 17 -22.91 1.91 31.08
C LEU A 17 -21.66 2.65 30.58
N LEU A 18 -20.50 2.08 30.84
CA LEU A 18 -19.25 2.51 30.23
C LEU A 18 -19.26 2.06 28.76
N PRO A 19 -19.16 2.97 27.76
CA PRO A 19 -19.02 2.55 26.38
C PRO A 19 -17.65 1.91 26.22
N LEU A 20 -17.62 0.62 25.94
CA LEU A 20 -16.43 -0.12 25.54
C LEU A 20 -16.06 0.37 24.14
N LEU A 21 -15.13 1.33 24.06
CA LEU A 21 -14.50 1.75 22.80
C LEU A 21 -13.73 0.55 22.27
N LEU A 22 -14.33 -0.17 21.34
CA LEU A 22 -13.66 -1.17 20.51
C LEU A 22 -12.65 -0.42 19.64
N ALA A 23 -11.41 -0.32 20.11
CA ALA A 23 -10.28 0.07 19.29
C ALA A 23 -10.12 -1.01 18.22
N SER A 24 -10.67 -0.74 17.02
CA SER A 24 -10.40 -1.57 15.84
C SER A 24 -8.88 -1.53 15.62
N PRO A 25 -8.18 -2.68 15.55
CA PRO A 25 -6.79 -2.68 15.17
C PRO A 25 -6.71 -2.03 13.79
N MET A 26 -5.95 -0.94 13.67
CA MET A 26 -5.58 -0.41 12.36
C MET A 26 -4.75 -1.50 11.68
N ALA A 27 -5.38 -2.24 10.77
CA ALA A 27 -4.68 -3.18 9.94
C ALA A 27 -3.62 -2.38 9.18
N SER A 28 -2.34 -2.63 9.46
CA SER A 28 -1.23 -2.08 8.69
C SER A 28 -1.44 -2.51 7.25
N ALA A 29 -1.51 -1.56 6.31
CA ALA A 29 -1.64 -1.85 4.89
C ALA A 29 -0.45 -2.71 4.45
N GLU A 30 -0.70 -3.97 4.12
CA GLU A 30 0.30 -4.88 3.55
C GLU A 30 0.33 -4.64 2.04
N LEU A 31 1.47 -4.21 1.52
CA LEU A 31 1.65 -3.99 0.10
C LEU A 31 2.18 -5.25 -0.58
N VAL A 32 1.66 -5.54 -1.75
CA VAL A 32 2.13 -6.62 -2.61
C VAL A 32 2.54 -6.04 -3.97
N VAL A 33 3.70 -6.50 -4.46
CA VAL A 33 4.15 -6.21 -5.82
C VAL A 33 3.55 -7.25 -6.75
N ILE A 34 2.92 -6.80 -7.81
CA ILE A 34 2.12 -7.64 -8.70
C ILE A 34 2.58 -7.53 -10.15
N VAL A 35 2.36 -8.62 -10.86
CA VAL A 35 2.39 -8.71 -12.32
C VAL A 35 1.08 -9.30 -12.82
N SER A 36 0.81 -9.22 -14.12
CA SER A 36 -0.34 -9.90 -14.73
C SER A 36 -0.32 -11.40 -14.43
N ALA A 37 -1.48 -12.01 -14.25
CA ALA A 37 -1.59 -13.47 -14.17
C ALA A 37 -0.99 -14.17 -15.41
N ARG A 38 -0.94 -13.46 -16.54
CA ARG A 38 -0.35 -13.96 -17.80
C ARG A 38 1.15 -13.70 -17.93
N SER A 39 1.76 -12.94 -17.00
CA SER A 39 3.20 -12.67 -17.01
C SER A 39 4.01 -13.94 -16.71
N GLN A 40 5.15 -14.08 -17.37
CA GLN A 40 6.10 -15.14 -17.11
C GLN A 40 7.14 -14.78 -16.04
N ALA A 41 7.13 -13.54 -15.56
CA ALA A 41 8.06 -13.08 -14.53
C ALA A 41 7.95 -13.96 -13.28
N GLN A 42 9.11 -14.35 -12.75
CA GLN A 42 9.21 -15.14 -11.51
C GLN A 42 9.15 -14.24 -10.27
N GLY A 43 9.21 -14.82 -9.08
CA GLY A 43 9.34 -14.07 -7.84
C GLY A 43 10.59 -13.18 -7.85
N LEU A 44 10.47 -11.98 -7.31
CA LEU A 44 11.53 -10.97 -7.31
C LEU A 44 12.00 -10.69 -5.88
N THR A 45 13.28 -10.33 -5.76
CA THR A 45 13.82 -9.80 -4.50
C THR A 45 13.46 -8.31 -4.35
N GLY A 46 13.54 -7.80 -3.11
CA GLY A 46 13.36 -6.37 -2.85
C GLY A 46 14.31 -5.48 -3.65
N ASP A 47 15.58 -5.87 -3.77
CA ASP A 47 16.57 -5.12 -4.54
C ASP A 47 16.25 -5.09 -6.05
N GLN A 48 15.76 -6.19 -6.61
CA GLN A 48 15.32 -6.25 -8.00
C GLN A 48 14.13 -5.33 -8.27
N VAL A 49 13.14 -5.33 -7.38
CA VAL A 49 11.99 -4.43 -7.47
C VAL A 49 12.42 -2.97 -7.29
N ALA A 50 13.29 -2.69 -6.32
CA ALA A 50 13.83 -1.34 -6.11
C ALA A 50 14.53 -0.81 -7.36
N ALA A 51 15.37 -1.61 -8.00
CA ALA A 51 16.07 -1.23 -9.23
C ALA A 51 15.10 -0.88 -10.37
N ILE A 52 14.02 -1.64 -10.51
CA ILE A 52 12.98 -1.38 -11.52
C ILE A 52 12.26 -0.05 -11.22
N PHE A 53 11.77 0.13 -10.01
CA PHE A 53 11.00 1.33 -9.65
C PHE A 53 11.84 2.61 -9.51
N LEU A 54 13.15 2.49 -9.34
CA LEU A 54 14.08 3.63 -9.36
C LEU A 54 14.67 3.93 -10.75
N GLY A 55 14.21 3.23 -11.78
CA GLY A 55 14.68 3.44 -13.16
C GLY A 55 16.10 2.94 -13.44
N GLN A 56 16.63 2.07 -12.58
CA GLN A 56 17.96 1.48 -12.71
C GLN A 56 17.97 0.19 -13.54
N ALA A 57 16.82 -0.49 -13.65
CA ALA A 57 16.63 -1.66 -14.47
C ALA A 57 15.38 -1.51 -15.34
N GLY A 58 15.52 -1.71 -16.64
CA GLY A 58 14.42 -1.70 -17.61
C GLY A 58 13.94 -3.09 -18.02
N ARG A 59 14.45 -4.12 -17.37
CA ARG A 59 14.11 -5.53 -17.65
C ARG A 59 13.94 -6.33 -16.37
N PHE A 60 13.10 -7.35 -16.43
CA PHE A 60 13.08 -8.41 -15.45
C PHE A 60 14.40 -9.22 -15.48
N PRO A 61 14.71 -10.00 -14.41
CA PRO A 61 15.91 -10.83 -14.38
C PRO A 61 16.01 -11.87 -15.52
N ASP A 62 14.86 -12.29 -16.06
CA ASP A 62 14.77 -13.20 -17.21
C ASP A 62 15.03 -12.50 -18.57
N GLY A 63 15.25 -11.20 -18.59
CA GLY A 63 15.54 -10.39 -19.77
C GLY A 63 14.31 -9.78 -20.46
N LEU A 64 13.09 -10.11 -20.04
CA LEU A 64 11.88 -9.50 -20.57
C LEU A 64 11.81 -8.02 -20.17
N GLU A 65 11.27 -7.19 -21.05
CA GLU A 65 11.03 -5.78 -20.74
C GLU A 65 10.06 -5.62 -19.58
N VAL A 66 10.26 -4.59 -18.78
CA VAL A 66 9.41 -4.25 -17.65
C VAL A 66 9.00 -2.78 -17.71
N VAL A 67 7.71 -2.53 -17.46
CA VAL A 67 7.14 -1.19 -17.35
C VAL A 67 6.58 -1.03 -15.94
N ALA A 68 7.26 -0.20 -15.15
CA ALA A 68 6.80 0.09 -13.79
C ALA A 68 5.58 1.02 -13.81
N LEU A 69 4.60 0.72 -12.99
CA LEU A 69 3.42 1.53 -12.76
C LEU A 69 3.38 1.93 -11.29
N ASP A 70 3.47 3.23 -11.04
CA ASP A 70 3.49 3.81 -9.69
C ASP A 70 2.08 4.21 -9.25
N GLN A 71 1.90 4.45 -7.98
CA GLN A 71 0.72 5.12 -7.46
C GLN A 71 0.95 6.63 -7.38
N ARG A 72 -0.15 7.37 -7.24
CA ARG A 72 -0.15 8.84 -7.22
C ARG A 72 0.85 9.40 -6.21
N VAL A 73 1.60 10.41 -6.61
CA VAL A 73 2.48 11.18 -5.71
C VAL A 73 1.68 11.69 -4.51
N GLY A 74 2.23 11.48 -3.30
CA GLY A 74 1.59 11.87 -2.04
C GLY A 74 0.62 10.83 -1.47
N SER A 75 0.34 9.72 -2.18
CA SER A 75 -0.46 8.64 -1.60
C SER A 75 0.28 7.93 -0.48
N GLN A 76 -0.46 7.42 0.49
CA GLN A 76 0.10 6.70 1.63
C GLN A 76 0.79 5.42 1.18
N GLU A 77 0.18 4.69 0.24
CA GLU A 77 0.71 3.46 -0.34
C GLU A 77 2.06 3.69 -1.03
N ARG A 78 2.17 4.77 -1.83
CA ARG A 78 3.43 5.13 -2.49
C ARG A 78 4.53 5.48 -1.49
N ASN A 79 4.21 6.28 -0.47
CA ASN A 79 5.17 6.65 0.56
C ASN A 79 5.64 5.43 1.35
N LEU A 80 4.74 4.52 1.69
CA LEU A 80 5.03 3.27 2.37
C LEU A 80 5.90 2.34 1.51
N PHE A 81 5.55 2.17 0.24
CA PHE A 81 6.26 1.34 -0.72
C PHE A 81 7.74 1.72 -0.83
N TYR A 82 8.01 2.98 -1.17
CA TYR A 82 9.39 3.43 -1.33
C TYR A 82 10.18 3.44 -0.02
N ARG A 83 9.53 3.73 1.09
CA ARG A 83 10.19 3.67 2.41
C ARG A 83 10.59 2.25 2.77
N GLN A 84 9.71 1.28 2.61
CA GLN A 84 9.99 -0.12 2.92
C GLN A 84 11.03 -0.72 1.99
N LEU A 85 10.94 -0.40 0.70
CA LEU A 85 11.77 -1.01 -0.33
C LEU A 85 13.15 -0.36 -0.44
N THR A 86 13.24 0.95 -0.27
CA THR A 86 14.46 1.73 -0.56
C THR A 86 14.94 2.61 0.59
N GLY A 87 14.17 2.72 1.66
CA GLY A 87 14.42 3.66 2.75
C GLY A 87 14.23 5.15 2.38
N LYS A 88 13.79 5.46 1.16
CA LYS A 88 13.65 6.84 0.70
C LYS A 88 12.37 7.48 1.21
N THR A 89 12.53 8.69 1.74
CA THR A 89 11.40 9.58 2.02
C THR A 89 10.87 10.19 0.72
N PRO A 90 9.65 10.80 0.72
CA PRO A 90 9.15 11.51 -0.45
C PRO A 90 10.11 12.58 -1.00
N ALA A 91 10.81 13.30 -0.12
CA ALA A 91 11.79 14.32 -0.53
C ALA A 91 13.02 13.71 -1.20
N LEU A 92 13.56 12.62 -0.66
CA LEU A 92 14.69 11.90 -1.26
C LEU A 92 14.32 11.25 -2.60
N LEU A 93 13.11 10.73 -2.71
CA LEU A 93 12.62 10.18 -3.98
C LEU A 93 12.45 11.27 -5.03
N LYS A 94 11.91 12.42 -4.67
CA LYS A 94 11.81 13.58 -5.56
C LYS A 94 13.19 14.02 -6.05
N ALA A 95 14.17 14.11 -5.15
CA ALA A 95 15.56 14.45 -5.51
C ALA A 95 16.19 13.41 -6.46
N HIS A 96 15.92 12.12 -6.23
CA HIS A 96 16.37 11.05 -7.14
C HIS A 96 15.84 11.25 -8.56
N TRP A 97 14.54 11.51 -8.73
CA TRP A 97 13.94 11.71 -10.06
C TRP A 97 14.39 13.00 -10.73
N TRP A 98 14.58 14.08 -9.97
CA TRP A 98 15.17 15.29 -10.50
C TRP A 98 16.55 15.02 -11.13
N LYS A 99 17.40 14.28 -10.41
CA LYS A 99 18.72 13.91 -10.90
C LYS A 99 18.63 13.03 -12.16
N MET A 100 17.75 12.02 -12.17
CA MET A 100 17.58 11.12 -13.31
C MET A 100 17.12 11.86 -14.56
N VAL A 101 16.14 12.73 -14.45
CA VAL A 101 15.60 13.53 -15.56
C VAL A 101 16.65 14.53 -16.06
N PHE A 102 17.32 15.27 -15.16
CA PHE A 102 18.32 16.27 -15.50
C PHE A 102 19.54 15.69 -16.20
N THR A 103 19.93 14.47 -15.86
CA THR A 103 21.07 13.77 -16.46
C THR A 103 20.68 12.91 -17.68
N GLY A 104 19.41 12.95 -18.10
CA GLY A 104 18.91 12.16 -19.23
C GLY A 104 18.91 10.64 -19.02
N ARG A 105 18.98 10.18 -17.75
CA ARG A 105 19.09 8.75 -17.42
C ARG A 105 17.76 8.03 -17.33
N GLY A 106 16.66 8.74 -17.24
CA GLY A 106 15.34 8.14 -17.16
C GLY A 106 14.25 9.11 -16.75
N GLN A 107 13.04 8.61 -16.74
CA GLN A 107 11.81 9.29 -16.31
C GLN A 107 11.15 8.52 -15.16
N PRO A 108 10.44 9.20 -14.27
CA PRO A 108 9.66 8.49 -13.25
C PRO A 108 8.62 7.58 -13.89
N PRO A 109 8.22 6.50 -13.22
CA PRO A 109 7.16 5.63 -13.68
C PRO A 109 5.86 6.40 -13.90
N ARG A 110 5.03 5.91 -14.84
CA ARG A 110 3.66 6.39 -15.00
C ARG A 110 2.86 6.15 -13.73
N GLU A 111 1.96 7.08 -13.39
CA GLU A 111 1.12 6.98 -12.20
C GLU A 111 -0.27 6.45 -12.52
N ALA A 112 -0.82 5.66 -11.60
CA ALA A 112 -2.22 5.30 -11.53
C ALA A 112 -2.84 5.88 -10.25
N SER A 113 -4.15 6.04 -10.23
CA SER A 113 -4.86 6.76 -9.17
C SER A 113 -4.88 6.04 -7.82
N ASP A 114 -4.97 4.69 -7.85
CA ASP A 114 -5.16 3.83 -6.68
C ASP A 114 -4.81 2.36 -6.97
N SER A 115 -4.87 1.52 -5.95
CA SER A 115 -4.58 0.09 -6.06
C SER A 115 -5.49 -0.63 -7.07
N ALA A 116 -6.76 -0.27 -7.16
CA ALA A 116 -7.69 -0.89 -8.10
C ALA A 116 -7.33 -0.55 -9.56
N SER A 117 -6.89 0.69 -9.81
CA SER A 117 -6.43 1.14 -11.13
C SER A 117 -5.11 0.47 -11.51
N VAL A 118 -4.15 0.37 -10.58
CA VAL A 118 -2.90 -0.38 -10.80
C VAL A 118 -3.22 -1.83 -11.17
N ARG A 119 -4.06 -2.50 -10.40
CA ARG A 119 -4.44 -3.90 -10.66
C ARG A 119 -5.00 -4.09 -12.07
N ARG A 120 -5.96 -3.25 -12.48
CA ARG A 120 -6.56 -3.34 -13.83
C ARG A 120 -5.51 -3.18 -14.94
N MET A 121 -4.68 -2.14 -14.83
CA MET A 121 -3.67 -1.85 -15.84
C MET A 121 -2.62 -2.96 -15.94
N VAL A 122 -2.16 -3.47 -14.79
CA VAL A 122 -1.20 -4.59 -14.73
C VAL A 122 -1.81 -5.88 -15.27
N ALA A 123 -3.08 -6.16 -14.95
CA ALA A 123 -3.79 -7.34 -15.47
C ALA A 123 -3.84 -7.38 -17.00
N GLU A 124 -3.98 -6.23 -17.63
CA GLU A 124 -4.11 -6.10 -19.09
C GLU A 124 -2.76 -6.18 -19.83
N ASN A 125 -1.65 -5.87 -19.16
CA ASN A 125 -0.33 -5.80 -19.78
C ASN A 125 0.70 -6.69 -19.06
N PRO A 126 1.09 -7.85 -19.64
CA PRO A 126 2.08 -8.76 -19.04
C PRO A 126 3.48 -8.16 -18.82
N LEU A 127 3.81 -7.03 -19.44
CA LEU A 127 5.09 -6.33 -19.23
C LEU A 127 5.07 -5.38 -18.04
N MET A 128 3.87 -5.08 -17.49
CA MET A 128 3.74 -4.17 -16.36
C MET A 128 4.03 -4.86 -15.03
N ILE A 129 4.63 -4.06 -14.14
CA ILE A 129 4.77 -4.36 -12.71
C ILE A 129 4.21 -3.17 -11.92
N GLY A 130 3.49 -3.46 -10.88
CA GLY A 130 2.92 -2.45 -9.98
C GLY A 130 2.91 -2.96 -8.54
N TYR A 131 2.40 -2.14 -7.64
CA TYR A 131 2.16 -2.55 -6.26
C TYR A 131 0.78 -2.06 -5.82
N ILE A 132 0.15 -2.84 -4.98
CA ILE A 132 -1.21 -2.60 -4.49
C ILE A 132 -1.33 -2.96 -3.02
N ASP A 133 -2.35 -2.44 -2.35
CA ASP A 133 -2.82 -2.98 -1.09
C ASP A 133 -3.28 -4.43 -1.32
N ARG A 134 -2.87 -5.33 -0.43
CA ARG A 134 -3.25 -6.75 -0.50
C ARG A 134 -4.76 -6.98 -0.58
N ALA A 135 -5.55 -6.13 0.05
CA ALA A 135 -7.01 -6.20 -0.03
C ALA A 135 -7.57 -6.03 -1.46
N ALA A 136 -6.80 -5.41 -2.35
CA ALA A 136 -7.18 -5.23 -3.75
C ALA A 136 -6.75 -6.39 -4.67
N LEU A 137 -6.05 -7.41 -4.15
CA LEU A 137 -5.56 -8.56 -4.91
C LEU A 137 -6.72 -9.44 -5.39
N ASP A 138 -6.67 -9.85 -6.65
CA ASP A 138 -7.58 -10.84 -7.24
C ASP A 138 -6.85 -11.76 -8.23
N ALA A 139 -7.57 -12.68 -8.87
CA ALA A 139 -7.01 -13.68 -9.76
C ALA A 139 -6.48 -13.13 -11.11
N SER A 140 -6.75 -11.86 -11.45
CA SER A 140 -6.25 -11.22 -12.68
C SER A 140 -4.77 -10.86 -12.62
N VAL A 141 -4.21 -10.80 -11.42
CA VAL A 141 -2.81 -10.50 -11.14
C VAL A 141 -2.24 -11.50 -10.14
N ARG A 142 -0.91 -11.59 -10.08
CA ARG A 142 -0.27 -12.43 -9.07
C ARG A 142 0.89 -11.70 -8.40
N PRO A 143 1.09 -11.96 -7.09
CA PRO A 143 2.20 -11.39 -6.34
C PRO A 143 3.56 -11.96 -6.82
N VAL A 144 4.56 -11.08 -6.88
CA VAL A 144 5.98 -11.46 -7.09
C VAL A 144 6.84 -11.08 -5.89
N LEU A 145 6.34 -10.22 -5.01
CA LEU A 145 6.96 -9.85 -3.74
C LEU A 145 5.88 -9.37 -2.76
N VAL A 146 5.98 -9.76 -1.51
CA VAL A 146 5.15 -9.26 -0.41
C VAL A 146 6.02 -8.38 0.48
N LEU A 147 5.61 -7.14 0.71
CA LEU A 147 6.28 -6.19 1.60
C LEU A 147 5.68 -6.29 3.01
N ARG A 148 6.53 -6.47 4.00
CA ARG A 148 6.15 -6.62 5.42
C ARG A 148 6.80 -5.56 6.28
#